data_126d3628dd6458bf58b2f22a996021e6
#
_entry.id   126d3628dd6458bf58b2f22a996021e6
#
_cell.length_a   1.000
_cell.length_b   1.000
_cell.length_c   1.000
_cell.angle_alpha   90.00
_cell.angle_beta   90.00
_cell.angle_gamma   90.00
#
_symmetry.space_group_name_H-M   'P 1'
#
loop_
_entity.id
_entity.type
_entity.pdbx_description
1 polymer ?
#
loop_
_entity_poly.entity_id
_entity_poly.type
_entity_poly.pdbx_seq_one_letter_code
_entity_poly.pdbx_strand_id
1 'polypeptide(L)'
;MTVKVFAPAKINLTLHVTGQREDGYHLLDSLVAFVDQGDQVTATPATVSALSVTGPFAQGVPTDSSNLVMLAAGLAGFPMSLTLDKRLPPASGIGGGSADAAATLRAAARLGAKPVIAEGALSLGADVPVCLGAKPVRMSGIGEALTPVSMPALHMVLVNPRVEVSTPEVFKSLESKTNAAMPEVLPDWPDSLSFIDWLSTQRNDLEAPAVKRVPEVAAALAALALAPGAQMLRMSGSGATCFALFENRYTADAAALQLADSNPWWWVKSASTLPG
;
A
#
# COMPACT_ATOMS: atom_id res chain seq x y z
N MET A 1 8.33 28.86 3.44
CA MET A 1 9.08 27.57 3.44
C MET A 1 8.27 26.56 2.65
N THR A 2 8.89 25.79 1.76
CA THR A 2 8.24 24.70 1.01
C THR A 2 8.79 23.38 1.51
N VAL A 3 7.94 22.39 1.75
CA VAL A 3 8.34 21.03 2.10
C VAL A 3 7.86 20.04 1.05
N LYS A 4 8.67 19.02 0.81
CA LYS A 4 8.32 17.86 -0.02
C LYS A 4 8.32 16.62 0.84
N VAL A 5 7.27 15.81 0.73
CA VAL A 5 7.09 14.61 1.52
C VAL A 5 6.73 13.46 0.59
N PHE A 6 7.52 12.41 0.63
CA PHE A 6 7.26 11.19 -0.11
C PHE A 6 6.11 10.41 0.54
N ALA A 7 5.20 9.89 -0.27
CA ALA A 7 4.06 9.08 0.11
C ALA A 7 4.26 7.66 -0.44
N PRO A 8 4.99 6.78 0.29
CA PRO A 8 5.37 5.46 -0.21
C PRO A 8 4.15 4.53 -0.34
N ALA A 9 4.16 3.68 -1.35
CA ALA A 9 3.18 2.62 -1.49
C ALA A 9 3.31 1.62 -0.33
N LYS A 10 2.16 1.21 0.20
CA LYS A 10 2.01 0.18 1.23
C LYS A 10 1.79 -1.17 0.58
N ILE A 11 2.60 -2.16 0.89
CA ILE A 11 2.45 -3.53 0.39
C ILE A 11 2.04 -4.44 1.53
N ASN A 12 0.89 -5.11 1.39
CA ASN A 12 0.53 -6.21 2.27
C ASN A 12 1.30 -7.46 1.81
N LEU A 13 2.38 -7.80 2.50
CA LEU A 13 3.16 -9.01 2.24
C LEU A 13 2.34 -10.27 2.59
N THR A 14 1.49 -10.16 3.59
CA THR A 14 0.46 -11.14 3.98
C THR A 14 -0.85 -10.42 4.29
N LEU A 15 -1.98 -11.09 4.21
CA LEU A 15 -3.26 -10.60 4.70
C LEU A 15 -4.15 -11.78 5.10
N HIS A 16 -4.25 -12.03 6.40
CA HIS A 16 -5.12 -13.06 6.95
C HIS A 16 -6.40 -12.40 7.48
N VAL A 17 -7.55 -12.92 7.10
CA VAL A 17 -8.85 -12.53 7.64
C VAL A 17 -9.18 -13.48 8.79
N THR A 18 -9.07 -12.99 10.03
CA THR A 18 -9.11 -13.83 11.24
C THR A 18 -10.47 -13.80 11.95
N GLY A 19 -11.35 -12.90 11.55
CA GLY A 19 -12.68 -12.77 12.14
C GLY A 19 -13.51 -11.68 11.46
N GLN A 20 -14.74 -11.54 11.94
CA GLN A 20 -15.63 -10.44 11.59
C GLN A 20 -16.32 -9.94 12.86
N ARG A 21 -16.34 -8.62 13.07
CA ARG A 21 -17.04 -7.94 14.16
C ARG A 21 -18.54 -7.87 13.87
N GLU A 22 -19.33 -7.63 14.90
CA GLU A 22 -20.79 -7.45 14.79
C GLU A 22 -21.19 -6.25 13.92
N ASP A 23 -20.33 -5.20 13.87
CA ASP A 23 -20.51 -4.03 13.01
C ASP A 23 -20.13 -4.27 11.53
N GLY A 24 -19.72 -5.51 11.19
CA GLY A 24 -19.40 -5.95 9.83
C GLY A 24 -17.93 -5.77 9.43
N TYR A 25 -17.10 -5.08 10.21
CA TYR A 25 -15.66 -4.98 9.95
C TYR A 25 -14.96 -6.32 10.12
N HIS A 26 -14.03 -6.61 9.21
CA HIS A 26 -13.21 -7.82 9.29
C HIS A 26 -11.99 -7.59 10.18
N LEU A 27 -11.68 -8.60 10.98
CA LEU A 27 -10.43 -8.65 11.74
C LEU A 27 -9.32 -9.19 10.84
N LEU A 28 -8.21 -8.50 10.82
CA LEU A 28 -7.07 -8.77 9.95
C LEU A 28 -5.84 -9.12 10.78
N ASP A 29 -4.92 -9.84 10.16
CA ASP A 29 -3.56 -10.04 10.61
C ASP A 29 -2.66 -10.00 9.37
N SER A 30 -1.89 -8.92 9.22
CA SER A 30 -1.19 -8.60 7.98
C SER A 30 0.22 -8.09 8.28
N LEU A 31 1.21 -8.63 7.57
CA LEU A 31 2.55 -8.05 7.54
C LEU A 31 2.62 -7.02 6.43
N VAL A 32 3.00 -5.79 6.79
CA VAL A 32 3.00 -4.63 5.91
C VAL A 32 4.41 -4.09 5.75
N ALA A 33 4.79 -3.80 4.51
CA ALA A 33 6.00 -3.10 4.14
C ALA A 33 5.69 -1.84 3.32
N PHE A 34 6.64 -0.91 3.28
CA PHE A 34 6.62 0.26 2.41
C PHE A 34 7.76 0.19 1.42
N VAL A 35 7.56 0.74 0.23
CA VAL A 35 8.52 0.63 -0.87
C VAL A 35 8.93 2.00 -1.43
N ASP A 36 10.01 2.03 -2.19
CA ASP A 36 10.59 3.20 -2.86
C ASP A 36 9.78 3.70 -4.09
N GLN A 37 8.62 3.10 -4.34
CA GLN A 37 7.60 3.62 -5.26
C GLN A 37 6.53 4.35 -4.47
N GLY A 38 6.08 5.53 -4.96
CA GLY A 38 5.12 6.33 -4.20
C GLY A 38 4.76 7.62 -4.92
N ASP A 39 3.82 8.34 -4.33
CA ASP A 39 3.42 9.68 -4.71
C ASP A 39 4.28 10.72 -3.98
N GLN A 40 4.13 12.00 -4.32
CA GLN A 40 4.82 13.08 -3.63
C GLN A 40 3.85 14.22 -3.31
N VAL A 41 3.84 14.64 -2.05
CA VAL A 41 3.12 15.83 -1.60
C VAL A 41 4.10 16.97 -1.42
N THR A 42 3.86 18.10 -2.10
CA THR A 42 4.55 19.37 -1.88
C THR A 42 3.59 20.32 -1.19
N ALA A 43 4.02 20.93 -0.10
CA ALA A 43 3.20 21.84 0.71
C ALA A 43 3.92 23.15 1.01
N THR A 44 3.17 24.25 0.96
CA THR A 44 3.58 25.59 1.42
C THR A 44 2.48 26.16 2.30
N PRO A 45 2.81 26.95 3.36
CA PRO A 45 1.79 27.66 4.13
C PRO A 45 0.95 28.57 3.24
N ALA A 46 -0.34 28.65 3.52
CA ALA A 46 -1.29 29.49 2.80
C ALA A 46 -2.35 30.05 3.75
N THR A 47 -3.20 30.96 3.28
CA THR A 47 -4.36 31.45 4.06
C THR A 47 -5.56 30.52 4.00
N VAL A 48 -5.69 29.75 2.90
CA VAL A 48 -6.73 28.75 2.66
C VAL A 48 -6.07 27.56 2.01
N SER A 49 -6.49 26.35 2.41
CA SER A 49 -6.00 25.12 1.79
C SER A 49 -6.55 24.96 0.37
N ALA A 50 -5.65 24.63 -0.54
CA ALA A 50 -5.97 24.33 -1.94
C ALA A 50 -5.09 23.17 -2.42
N LEU A 51 -5.63 22.32 -3.31
CA LEU A 51 -4.94 21.17 -3.88
C LEU A 51 -4.88 21.27 -5.39
N SER A 52 -3.69 21.08 -5.94
CA SER A 52 -3.47 20.75 -7.34
C SER A 52 -2.92 19.34 -7.46
N VAL A 53 -3.30 18.64 -8.53
CA VAL A 53 -2.83 17.26 -8.78
C VAL A 53 -2.10 17.24 -10.11
N THR A 54 -0.94 16.63 -10.12
CA THR A 54 -0.06 16.43 -11.28
C THR A 54 0.35 14.96 -11.38
N GLY A 55 1.12 14.60 -12.39
CA GLY A 55 1.63 13.23 -12.56
C GLY A 55 0.77 12.35 -13.47
N PRO A 56 1.24 11.12 -13.77
CA PRO A 56 0.62 10.25 -14.77
C PRO A 56 -0.79 9.75 -14.38
N PHE A 57 -1.14 9.80 -13.09
CA PHE A 57 -2.46 9.40 -12.59
C PHE A 57 -3.28 10.57 -12.02
N ALA A 58 -2.98 11.81 -12.45
CA ALA A 58 -3.71 13.00 -12.00
C ALA A 58 -5.16 13.05 -12.51
N GLN A 59 -5.41 12.48 -13.68
CA GLN A 59 -6.74 12.51 -14.30
C GLN A 59 -7.77 11.79 -13.44
N GLY A 60 -8.89 12.48 -13.13
CA GLY A 60 -9.98 11.94 -12.33
C GLY A 60 -9.75 11.99 -10.81
N VAL A 61 -8.59 12.44 -10.33
CA VAL A 61 -8.36 12.63 -8.89
C VAL A 61 -9.04 13.95 -8.46
N PRO A 62 -9.99 13.90 -7.50
CA PRO A 62 -10.66 15.10 -7.02
C PRO A 62 -9.68 16.06 -6.34
N THR A 63 -9.95 17.37 -6.45
CA THR A 63 -9.14 18.44 -5.82
C THR A 63 -9.91 19.17 -4.72
N ASP A 64 -11.14 18.76 -4.44
CA ASP A 64 -12.01 19.31 -3.43
C ASP A 64 -11.93 18.56 -2.08
N SER A 65 -12.85 18.85 -1.19
CA SER A 65 -12.92 18.27 0.16
C SER A 65 -13.20 16.77 0.20
N SER A 66 -13.51 16.11 -0.92
CA SER A 66 -13.63 14.65 -0.99
C SER A 66 -12.26 13.94 -1.06
N ASN A 67 -11.20 14.67 -1.41
CA ASN A 67 -9.85 14.11 -1.46
C ASN A 67 -9.25 13.98 -0.04
N LEU A 68 -8.68 12.81 0.26
CA LEU A 68 -8.03 12.53 1.55
C LEU A 68 -6.91 13.51 1.90
N VAL A 69 -6.20 14.08 0.90
CA VAL A 69 -5.19 15.13 1.10
C VAL A 69 -5.84 16.39 1.68
N MET A 70 -7.01 16.79 1.18
CA MET A 70 -7.73 17.95 1.68
C MET A 70 -8.34 17.70 3.07
N LEU A 71 -8.85 16.50 3.30
CA LEU A 71 -9.33 16.08 4.63
C LEU A 71 -8.18 16.07 5.64
N ALA A 72 -7.00 15.58 5.26
CA ALA A 72 -5.80 15.58 6.10
C ALA A 72 -5.32 17.01 6.41
N ALA A 73 -5.35 17.93 5.45
CA ALA A 73 -5.03 19.34 5.69
C ALA A 73 -6.03 19.97 6.67
N GLY A 74 -7.32 19.67 6.55
CA GLY A 74 -8.35 20.10 7.51
C GLY A 74 -8.10 19.54 8.91
N LEU A 75 -7.80 18.26 9.04
CA LEU A 75 -7.49 17.60 10.31
C LEU A 75 -6.24 18.20 10.99
N ALA A 76 -5.21 18.55 10.20
CA ALA A 76 -4.01 19.21 10.71
C ALA A 76 -4.26 20.63 11.23
N GLY A 77 -5.38 21.25 10.86
CA GLY A 77 -5.72 22.62 11.25
C GLY A 77 -4.70 23.67 10.77
N PHE A 78 -3.96 23.37 9.68
CA PHE A 78 -2.89 24.20 9.15
C PHE A 78 -3.12 24.43 7.65
N PRO A 79 -3.56 25.62 7.23
CA PRO A 79 -3.85 25.92 5.84
C PRO A 79 -2.59 25.84 4.94
N MET A 80 -2.69 25.09 3.84
CA MET A 80 -1.58 24.84 2.93
C MET A 80 -2.01 24.91 1.46
N SER A 81 -1.14 25.46 0.62
CA SER A 81 -1.16 25.17 -0.82
C SER A 81 -0.44 23.86 -1.07
N LEU A 82 -1.15 22.89 -1.62
CA LEU A 82 -0.72 21.50 -1.80
C LEU A 82 -0.62 21.17 -3.29
N THR A 83 0.44 20.45 -3.64
CA THR A 83 0.58 19.80 -4.94
C THR A 83 0.82 18.32 -4.71
N LEU A 84 -0.06 17.48 -5.23
CA LEU A 84 0.07 16.02 -5.23
C LEU A 84 0.58 15.57 -6.61
N ASP A 85 1.80 15.01 -6.67
CA ASP A 85 2.32 14.32 -7.86
C ASP A 85 1.91 12.85 -7.77
N LYS A 86 0.85 12.49 -8.51
CA LYS A 86 0.21 11.17 -8.46
C LYS A 86 0.87 10.20 -9.42
N ARG A 87 1.67 9.28 -8.90
CA ARG A 87 2.45 8.27 -9.63
C ARG A 87 1.96 6.85 -9.40
N LEU A 88 1.18 6.63 -8.32
CA LEU A 88 0.56 5.36 -8.02
C LEU A 88 -0.84 5.28 -8.66
N PRO A 89 -1.21 4.14 -9.24
CA PRO A 89 -2.56 3.96 -9.75
C PRO A 89 -3.59 4.07 -8.60
N PRO A 90 -4.74 4.74 -8.81
CA PRO A 90 -5.80 4.82 -7.83
C PRO A 90 -6.46 3.46 -7.59
N ALA A 91 -7.12 3.28 -6.44
CA ALA A 91 -7.87 2.07 -6.07
C ALA A 91 -7.11 0.75 -6.32
N SER A 92 -5.82 0.70 -5.99
CA SER A 92 -4.88 -0.32 -6.46
C SER A 92 -4.42 -1.33 -5.39
N GLY A 93 -4.97 -1.29 -4.17
CA GLY A 93 -4.58 -2.22 -3.08
C GLY A 93 -3.23 -1.91 -2.42
N ILE A 94 -2.61 -0.76 -2.74
CA ILE A 94 -1.29 -0.34 -2.21
C ILE A 94 -1.35 0.95 -1.38
N GLY A 95 -2.53 1.32 -0.90
CA GLY A 95 -2.72 2.39 0.08
C GLY A 95 -2.37 3.80 -0.41
N GLY A 96 -2.37 4.07 -1.74
CA GLY A 96 -1.90 5.34 -2.29
C GLY A 96 -2.58 6.57 -1.68
N GLY A 97 -3.92 6.62 -1.65
CA GLY A 97 -4.64 7.75 -1.05
C GLY A 97 -4.38 7.94 0.45
N SER A 98 -4.24 6.83 1.19
CA SER A 98 -3.89 6.87 2.62
C SER A 98 -2.44 7.34 2.83
N ALA A 99 -1.52 6.96 1.95
CA ALA A 99 -0.14 7.44 1.96
C ALA A 99 -0.07 8.94 1.65
N ASP A 100 -0.90 9.43 0.70
CA ASP A 100 -1.00 10.86 0.36
C ASP A 100 -1.52 11.67 1.55
N ALA A 101 -2.57 11.20 2.23
CA ALA A 101 -3.09 11.82 3.45
C ALA A 101 -2.03 11.85 4.56
N ALA A 102 -1.37 10.72 4.81
CA ALA A 102 -0.30 10.63 5.80
C ALA A 102 0.90 11.55 5.47
N ALA A 103 1.29 11.64 4.19
CA ALA A 103 2.31 12.58 3.74
C ALA A 103 1.90 14.04 3.96
N THR A 104 0.61 14.36 3.78
CA THR A 104 0.07 15.69 4.06
C THR A 104 0.15 16.04 5.54
N LEU A 105 -0.20 15.11 6.44
CA LEU A 105 -0.06 15.30 7.88
C LEU A 105 1.41 15.50 8.29
N ARG A 106 2.33 14.71 7.70
CA ARG A 106 3.79 14.91 7.91
C ARG A 106 4.27 16.26 7.37
N ALA A 107 3.74 16.71 6.24
CA ALA A 107 4.07 18.01 5.67
C ALA A 107 3.61 19.16 6.59
N ALA A 108 2.38 19.09 7.09
CA ALA A 108 1.84 20.06 8.04
C ALA A 108 2.71 20.16 9.31
N ALA A 109 3.10 19.03 9.89
CA ALA A 109 3.98 18.99 11.07
C ALA A 109 5.36 19.63 10.79
N ARG A 110 5.95 19.37 9.62
CA ARG A 110 7.22 19.99 9.21
C ARG A 110 7.11 21.52 8.98
N LEU A 111 5.90 21.99 8.69
CA LEU A 111 5.62 23.42 8.52
C LEU A 111 5.25 24.12 9.84
N GLY A 112 5.15 23.39 10.95
CA GLY A 112 4.90 23.92 12.29
C GLY A 112 3.52 23.61 12.88
N ALA A 113 2.69 22.83 12.19
CA ALA A 113 1.44 22.32 12.77
C ALA A 113 1.72 21.34 13.91
N LYS A 114 0.78 21.23 14.86
CA LYS A 114 0.83 20.18 15.87
C LYS A 114 0.74 18.81 15.18
N PRO A 115 1.64 17.86 15.48
CA PRO A 115 1.56 16.53 14.88
C PRO A 115 0.23 15.82 15.22
N VAL A 116 -0.38 15.22 14.20
CA VAL A 116 -1.55 14.37 14.35
C VAL A 116 -1.07 12.97 14.71
N ILE A 117 -1.62 12.40 15.79
CA ILE A 117 -1.32 11.03 16.25
C ILE A 117 -2.17 9.99 15.51
N ALA A 118 -1.83 8.71 15.68
CA ALA A 118 -2.47 7.61 14.96
C ALA A 118 -3.99 7.55 15.15
N GLU A 119 -4.50 7.77 16.40
CA GLU A 119 -5.93 7.76 16.68
C GLU A 119 -6.68 8.87 15.91
N GLY A 120 -6.09 10.07 15.80
CA GLY A 120 -6.66 11.14 15.00
C GLY A 120 -6.66 10.82 13.51
N ALA A 121 -5.60 10.19 13.03
CA ALA A 121 -5.43 9.81 11.62
C ALA A 121 -6.41 8.70 11.19
N LEU A 122 -6.90 7.86 12.11
CA LEU A 122 -7.87 6.79 11.84
C LEU A 122 -9.20 7.35 11.27
N SER A 123 -9.57 8.57 11.64
CA SER A 123 -10.78 9.23 11.11
C SER A 123 -10.74 9.47 9.60
N LEU A 124 -9.54 9.47 8.99
CA LEU A 124 -9.34 9.61 7.55
C LEU A 124 -9.42 8.26 6.80
N GLY A 125 -9.26 7.14 7.51
CA GLY A 125 -9.30 5.79 6.94
C GLY A 125 -8.39 4.82 7.68
N ALA A 126 -8.73 3.54 7.65
CA ALA A 126 -8.05 2.48 8.41
C ALA A 126 -6.54 2.34 8.07
N ASP A 127 -6.15 2.64 6.83
CA ASP A 127 -4.76 2.55 6.38
C ASP A 127 -3.93 3.84 6.65
N VAL A 128 -4.56 4.96 7.08
CA VAL A 128 -3.80 6.21 7.29
C VAL A 128 -2.84 6.12 8.48
N PRO A 129 -3.19 5.51 9.61
CA PRO A 129 -2.27 5.33 10.74
C PRO A 129 -0.99 4.57 10.37
N VAL A 130 -1.08 3.46 9.64
CA VAL A 130 0.09 2.69 9.21
C VAL A 130 0.95 3.47 8.21
N CYS A 131 0.31 4.21 7.29
CA CYS A 131 1.00 5.10 6.34
C CYS A 131 1.68 6.29 7.03
N LEU A 132 1.19 6.72 8.21
CA LEU A 132 1.79 7.83 8.96
C LEU A 132 3.20 7.47 9.46
N GLY A 133 3.39 6.23 9.94
CA GLY A 133 4.68 5.69 10.32
C GLY A 133 5.58 5.34 9.13
N ALA A 134 5.00 4.84 8.06
CA ALA A 134 5.67 4.34 6.84
C ALA A 134 6.86 3.42 7.14
N LYS A 135 6.69 2.52 8.11
CA LYS A 135 7.66 1.52 8.55
C LYS A 135 7.06 0.12 8.51
N PRO A 136 7.88 -0.93 8.42
CA PRO A 136 7.39 -2.29 8.48
C PRO A 136 6.67 -2.58 9.80
N VAL A 137 5.46 -3.14 9.70
CA VAL A 137 4.63 -3.48 10.87
C VAL A 137 3.81 -4.75 10.64
N ARG A 138 3.48 -5.43 11.73
CA ARG A 138 2.33 -6.33 11.79
C ARG A 138 1.10 -5.51 12.13
N MET A 139 0.13 -5.51 11.26
CA MET A 139 -1.13 -4.79 11.39
C MET A 139 -2.22 -5.79 11.75
N SER A 140 -2.94 -5.56 12.85
CA SER A 140 -4.02 -6.43 13.33
C SER A 140 -5.26 -5.63 13.72
N GLY A 141 -6.32 -6.32 14.17
CA GLY A 141 -7.61 -5.71 14.42
C GLY A 141 -8.31 -5.35 13.10
N ILE A 142 -8.93 -4.17 13.02
CA ILE A 142 -9.45 -3.63 11.75
C ILE A 142 -8.39 -2.81 10.98
N GLY A 143 -7.12 -2.86 11.43
CA GLY A 143 -5.97 -2.13 10.88
C GLY A 143 -5.37 -1.10 11.85
N GLU A 144 -5.93 -0.97 13.06
CA GLU A 144 -5.53 0.02 14.07
C GLU A 144 -4.38 -0.44 14.97
N ALA A 145 -4.24 -1.73 15.20
CA ALA A 145 -3.18 -2.27 16.05
C ALA A 145 -1.91 -2.50 15.21
N LEU A 146 -0.87 -1.72 15.50
CA LEU A 146 0.38 -1.69 14.75
C LEU A 146 1.54 -2.12 15.64
N THR A 147 2.16 -3.25 15.34
CA THR A 147 3.35 -3.76 16.04
C THR A 147 4.55 -3.64 15.10
N PRO A 148 5.60 -2.88 15.45
CA PRO A 148 6.82 -2.80 14.63
C PRO A 148 7.45 -4.17 14.39
N VAL A 149 7.92 -4.40 13.16
CA VAL A 149 8.59 -5.64 12.77
C VAL A 149 9.92 -5.31 12.11
N SER A 150 10.98 -6.00 12.54
CA SER A 150 12.25 -6.01 11.83
C SER A 150 12.19 -7.08 10.74
N MET A 151 12.54 -6.72 9.52
CA MET A 151 12.57 -7.66 8.40
C MET A 151 13.72 -7.33 7.44
N PRO A 152 14.26 -8.34 6.73
CA PRO A 152 15.26 -8.10 5.69
C PRO A 152 14.72 -7.21 4.57
N ALA A 153 15.64 -6.51 3.89
CA ALA A 153 15.29 -5.77 2.69
C ALA A 153 14.79 -6.73 1.59
N LEU A 154 13.71 -6.35 0.92
CA LEU A 154 13.12 -7.09 -0.19
C LEU A 154 13.21 -6.29 -1.48
N HIS A 155 13.40 -6.99 -2.58
CA HIS A 155 13.31 -6.45 -3.93
C HIS A 155 12.12 -7.10 -4.65
N MET A 156 11.34 -6.31 -5.35
CA MET A 156 10.10 -6.80 -5.94
C MET A 156 9.76 -6.11 -7.26
N VAL A 157 8.92 -6.76 -8.03
CA VAL A 157 8.20 -6.13 -9.14
C VAL A 157 6.75 -5.98 -8.73
N LEU A 158 6.23 -4.77 -8.89
CA LEU A 158 4.82 -4.44 -8.72
C LEU A 158 4.16 -4.39 -10.09
N VAL A 159 3.02 -5.06 -10.23
CA VAL A 159 2.21 -5.08 -11.44
C VAL A 159 0.78 -4.70 -11.10
N ASN A 160 0.24 -3.70 -11.78
CA ASN A 160 -1.18 -3.37 -11.70
C ASN A 160 -1.78 -3.34 -13.11
N PRO A 161 -2.78 -4.16 -13.42
CA PRO A 161 -3.42 -4.21 -14.73
C PRO A 161 -4.31 -2.98 -15.03
N ARG A 162 -4.35 -1.99 -14.12
CA ARG A 162 -5.12 -0.73 -14.23
C ARG A 162 -6.63 -0.96 -14.29
N VAL A 163 -7.09 -1.95 -13.54
CA VAL A 163 -8.51 -2.21 -13.30
C VAL A 163 -8.86 -1.91 -11.86
N GLU A 164 -10.07 -1.45 -11.62
CA GLU A 164 -10.56 -1.21 -10.27
C GLU A 164 -11.06 -2.49 -9.63
N VAL A 165 -10.71 -2.69 -8.36
CA VAL A 165 -11.23 -3.78 -7.54
C VAL A 165 -11.97 -3.19 -6.36
N SER A 166 -13.26 -3.50 -6.27
CA SER A 166 -14.09 -3.07 -5.15
C SER A 166 -13.74 -3.86 -3.89
N THR A 167 -12.99 -3.24 -2.98
CA THR A 167 -12.63 -3.84 -1.68
C THR A 167 -13.83 -4.42 -0.94
N PRO A 168 -14.99 -3.72 -0.78
CA PRO A 168 -16.15 -4.29 -0.11
C PRO A 168 -16.70 -5.54 -0.79
N GLU A 169 -16.68 -5.59 -2.12
CA GLU A 169 -17.17 -6.74 -2.88
C GLU A 169 -16.23 -7.96 -2.76
N VAL A 170 -14.91 -7.73 -2.68
CA VAL A 170 -13.95 -8.81 -2.44
C VAL A 170 -14.16 -9.40 -1.04
N PHE A 171 -14.30 -8.57 -0.01
CA PHE A 171 -14.60 -9.04 1.35
C PHE A 171 -15.93 -9.80 1.44
N LYS A 172 -16.98 -9.36 0.74
CA LYS A 172 -18.27 -10.08 0.70
C LYS A 172 -18.17 -11.46 0.06
N SER A 173 -17.22 -11.67 -0.86
CA SER A 173 -17.04 -12.92 -1.57
C SER A 173 -16.06 -13.90 -0.88
N LEU A 174 -15.61 -13.58 0.33
CA LEU A 174 -14.82 -14.49 1.15
C LEU A 174 -15.63 -15.76 1.50
N GLU A 175 -15.04 -16.92 1.25
CA GLU A 175 -15.62 -18.22 1.62
C GLU A 175 -15.51 -18.48 3.13
N SER A 176 -14.41 -18.05 3.75
CA SER A 176 -14.20 -18.09 5.20
C SER A 176 -13.82 -16.71 5.72
N LYS A 177 -14.41 -16.32 6.85
CA LYS A 177 -14.10 -15.07 7.56
C LYS A 177 -13.36 -15.28 8.86
N THR A 178 -13.02 -16.53 9.19
CA THR A 178 -12.39 -16.94 10.45
C THR A 178 -11.24 -17.92 10.15
N ASN A 179 -10.17 -17.39 9.50
CA ASN A 179 -9.00 -18.19 9.19
C ASN A 179 -7.93 -18.04 10.30
N ALA A 180 -6.97 -18.96 10.32
CA ALA A 180 -5.86 -18.88 11.27
C ALA A 180 -5.04 -17.59 11.05
N ALA A 181 -4.66 -16.94 12.15
CA ALA A 181 -3.71 -15.84 12.14
C ALA A 181 -2.28 -16.32 11.79
N MET A 182 -1.36 -15.40 11.54
CA MET A 182 0.07 -15.69 11.57
C MET A 182 0.48 -16.19 12.98
N PRO A 183 1.62 -16.88 13.12
CA PRO A 183 2.15 -17.22 14.45
C PRO A 183 2.21 -15.99 15.36
N GLU A 184 1.90 -16.17 16.65
CA GLU A 184 1.93 -15.06 17.62
C GLU A 184 3.30 -14.42 17.68
N VAL A 185 4.34 -15.25 17.77
CA VAL A 185 5.74 -14.83 17.65
C VAL A 185 6.20 -15.11 16.22
N LEU A 186 6.57 -14.04 15.53
CA LEU A 186 7.16 -14.15 14.20
C LEU A 186 8.59 -14.71 14.32
N PRO A 187 9.03 -15.57 13.40
CA PRO A 187 10.41 -16.07 13.42
C PRO A 187 11.41 -14.94 13.15
N ASP A 188 12.65 -15.16 13.56
CA ASP A 188 13.76 -14.34 13.12
C ASP A 188 14.18 -14.77 11.70
N TRP A 189 14.40 -13.79 10.84
CA TRP A 189 14.86 -14.02 9.47
C TRP A 189 16.28 -13.48 9.31
N PRO A 190 17.30 -14.33 9.21
CA PRO A 190 18.70 -13.90 9.10
C PRO A 190 19.00 -13.21 7.76
N ASP A 191 18.21 -13.51 6.72
CA ASP A 191 18.38 -12.98 5.37
C ASP A 191 17.05 -12.90 4.61
N SER A 192 17.09 -12.32 3.40
CA SER A 192 15.91 -12.17 2.55
C SER A 192 15.38 -13.51 2.02
N LEU A 193 16.22 -14.51 1.81
CA LEU A 193 15.80 -15.82 1.28
C LEU A 193 14.94 -16.56 2.31
N SER A 194 15.43 -16.67 3.55
CA SER A 194 14.67 -17.28 4.64
C SER A 194 13.35 -16.57 4.91
N PHE A 195 13.33 -15.24 4.73
CA PHE A 195 12.09 -14.47 4.85
C PHE A 195 11.12 -14.74 3.70
N ILE A 196 11.59 -14.84 2.45
CA ILE A 196 10.79 -15.18 1.28
C ILE A 196 10.22 -16.59 1.41
N ASP A 197 11.01 -17.56 1.86
CA ASP A 197 10.57 -18.92 2.13
C ASP A 197 9.44 -18.97 3.16
N TRP A 198 9.58 -18.21 4.27
CA TRP A 198 8.53 -18.08 5.25
C TRP A 198 7.29 -17.38 4.67
N LEU A 199 7.45 -16.28 3.93
CA LEU A 199 6.34 -15.60 3.27
C LEU A 199 5.58 -16.52 2.32
N SER A 200 6.25 -17.45 1.65
CA SER A 200 5.61 -18.41 0.73
C SER A 200 4.61 -19.32 1.44
N THR A 201 4.81 -19.60 2.73
CA THR A 201 3.88 -20.37 3.58
C THR A 201 2.69 -19.55 4.09
N GLN A 202 2.72 -18.24 3.92
CA GLN A 202 1.65 -17.32 4.32
C GLN A 202 0.69 -17.09 3.15
N ARG A 203 -0.39 -16.30 3.36
CA ARG A 203 -1.44 -16.08 2.37
C ARG A 203 -1.94 -14.64 2.33
N ASN A 204 -2.68 -14.32 1.28
CA ASN A 204 -3.64 -13.22 1.24
C ASN A 204 -5.03 -13.82 1.02
N ASP A 205 -5.87 -13.80 2.05
CA ASP A 205 -7.21 -14.39 1.99
C ASP A 205 -8.13 -13.68 0.98
N LEU A 206 -7.79 -12.45 0.57
CA LEU A 206 -8.53 -11.69 -0.43
C LEU A 206 -8.11 -12.05 -1.87
N GLU A 207 -7.00 -12.76 -2.08
CA GLU A 207 -6.48 -13.04 -3.42
C GLU A 207 -7.41 -13.93 -4.24
N ALA A 208 -7.80 -15.09 -3.71
CA ALA A 208 -8.69 -16.00 -4.43
C ALA A 208 -10.07 -15.37 -4.77
N PRO A 209 -10.75 -14.65 -3.83
CA PRO A 209 -11.94 -13.90 -4.16
C PRO A 209 -11.74 -12.82 -5.23
N ALA A 210 -10.61 -12.08 -5.19
CA ALA A 210 -10.31 -11.06 -6.18
C ALA A 210 -10.06 -11.65 -7.57
N VAL A 211 -9.27 -12.73 -7.66
CA VAL A 211 -8.99 -13.48 -8.90
C VAL A 211 -10.29 -13.98 -9.55
N LYS A 212 -11.22 -14.50 -8.73
CA LYS A 212 -12.50 -14.99 -9.22
C LYS A 212 -13.39 -13.89 -9.82
N ARG A 213 -13.29 -12.67 -9.29
CA ARG A 213 -14.12 -11.52 -9.71
C ARG A 213 -13.47 -10.70 -10.83
N VAL A 214 -12.15 -10.62 -10.86
CA VAL A 214 -11.37 -9.74 -11.73
C VAL A 214 -10.28 -10.57 -12.41
N PRO A 215 -10.57 -11.14 -13.61
CA PRO A 215 -9.62 -12.01 -14.32
C PRO A 215 -8.26 -11.38 -14.60
N GLU A 216 -8.20 -10.03 -14.67
CA GLU A 216 -6.96 -9.28 -14.88
C GLU A 216 -5.97 -9.45 -13.70
N VAL A 217 -6.48 -9.70 -12.49
CA VAL A 217 -5.62 -10.05 -11.33
C VAL A 217 -4.95 -11.41 -11.56
N ALA A 218 -5.70 -12.39 -12.08
CA ALA A 218 -5.14 -13.69 -12.45
C ALA A 218 -4.09 -13.55 -13.56
N ALA A 219 -4.35 -12.71 -14.56
CA ALA A 219 -3.40 -12.44 -15.64
C ALA A 219 -2.10 -11.81 -15.11
N ALA A 220 -2.21 -10.85 -14.17
CA ALA A 220 -1.05 -10.23 -13.53
C ALA A 220 -0.21 -11.24 -12.74
N LEU A 221 -0.85 -12.10 -11.94
CA LEU A 221 -0.18 -13.18 -11.20
C LEU A 221 0.49 -14.18 -12.14
N ALA A 222 -0.19 -14.59 -13.22
CA ALA A 222 0.38 -15.50 -14.21
C ALA A 222 1.61 -14.90 -14.93
N ALA A 223 1.56 -13.63 -15.28
CA ALA A 223 2.71 -12.95 -15.89
C ALA A 223 3.90 -12.84 -14.91
N LEU A 224 3.64 -12.55 -13.64
CA LEU A 224 4.68 -12.54 -12.60
C LEU A 224 5.28 -13.93 -12.37
N ALA A 225 4.47 -15.00 -12.44
CA ALA A 225 4.96 -16.37 -12.29
C ALA A 225 5.91 -16.79 -13.41
N LEU A 226 5.79 -16.20 -14.59
CA LEU A 226 6.67 -16.45 -15.74
C LEU A 226 7.91 -15.55 -15.75
N ALA A 227 7.99 -14.56 -14.85
CA ALA A 227 9.12 -13.64 -14.81
C ALA A 227 10.38 -14.37 -14.31
N PRO A 228 11.52 -14.33 -15.06
CA PRO A 228 12.73 -15.01 -14.65
C PRO A 228 13.26 -14.50 -13.30
N GLY A 229 13.48 -15.42 -12.37
CA GLY A 229 14.01 -15.11 -11.03
C GLY A 229 12.93 -14.74 -9.99
N ALA A 230 11.65 -14.77 -10.34
CA ALA A 230 10.58 -14.62 -9.36
C ALA A 230 10.58 -15.79 -8.36
N GLN A 231 10.69 -15.49 -7.07
CA GLN A 231 10.77 -16.49 -5.99
C GLN A 231 9.43 -16.71 -5.29
N MET A 232 8.64 -15.64 -5.14
CA MET A 232 7.32 -15.66 -4.51
C MET A 232 6.47 -14.57 -5.13
N LEU A 233 5.18 -14.82 -5.32
CA LEU A 233 4.24 -13.85 -5.85
C LEU A 233 2.95 -13.82 -5.04
N ARG A 234 2.30 -12.66 -4.98
CA ARG A 234 1.04 -12.43 -4.26
C ARG A 234 0.36 -11.14 -4.68
N MET A 235 -0.95 -11.06 -4.48
CA MET A 235 -1.70 -9.80 -4.56
C MET A 235 -1.52 -8.99 -3.27
N SER A 236 -1.39 -7.68 -3.36
CA SER A 236 -1.37 -6.76 -2.21
C SER A 236 -2.77 -6.27 -1.86
N GLY A 237 -3.14 -6.34 -0.58
CA GLY A 237 -4.45 -5.88 -0.11
C GLY A 237 -5.58 -6.61 -0.83
N SER A 238 -6.59 -5.85 -1.26
CA SER A 238 -7.72 -6.34 -2.08
C SER A 238 -7.44 -6.30 -3.59
N GLY A 239 -6.25 -5.91 -4.00
CA GLY A 239 -5.87 -5.79 -5.42
C GLY A 239 -6.19 -4.39 -6.01
N ALA A 240 -6.00 -4.19 -7.33
CA ALA A 240 -5.50 -5.14 -8.33
C ALA A 240 -3.98 -5.29 -8.39
N THR A 241 -3.20 -4.60 -7.53
CA THR A 241 -1.74 -4.72 -7.58
C THR A 241 -1.30 -6.09 -7.07
N CYS A 242 -0.51 -6.78 -7.90
CA CYS A 242 0.22 -7.98 -7.57
C CYS A 242 1.71 -7.67 -7.49
N PHE A 243 2.44 -8.48 -6.75
CA PHE A 243 3.89 -8.36 -6.67
C PHE A 243 4.55 -9.73 -6.74
N ALA A 244 5.80 -9.74 -7.21
CA ALA A 244 6.70 -10.87 -7.06
C ALA A 244 7.97 -10.42 -6.38
N LEU A 245 8.54 -11.28 -5.53
CA LEU A 245 9.82 -11.04 -4.84
C LEU A 245 10.97 -11.64 -5.63
N PHE A 246 12.12 -10.98 -5.58
CA PHE A 246 13.34 -11.35 -6.27
C PHE A 246 14.53 -11.31 -5.31
N GLU A 247 15.57 -12.07 -5.62
CA GLU A 247 16.79 -12.14 -4.82
C GLU A 247 17.46 -10.77 -4.65
N ASN A 248 17.47 -9.97 -5.73
CA ASN A 248 18.15 -8.67 -5.73
C ASN A 248 17.47 -7.67 -6.67
N ARG A 249 17.88 -6.40 -6.54
CA ARG A 249 17.34 -5.30 -7.33
C ARG A 249 17.56 -5.47 -8.84
N TYR A 250 18.70 -6.01 -9.24
CA TYR A 250 19.04 -6.15 -10.66
C TYR A 250 18.09 -7.13 -11.38
N THR A 251 17.78 -8.27 -10.75
CA THR A 251 16.84 -9.25 -11.32
C THR A 251 15.41 -8.69 -11.34
N ALA A 252 15.01 -7.93 -10.30
CA ALA A 252 13.72 -7.25 -10.29
C ALA A 252 13.61 -6.18 -11.40
N ASP A 253 14.66 -5.36 -11.61
CA ASP A 253 14.67 -4.33 -12.66
C ASP A 253 14.54 -4.96 -14.05
N ALA A 254 15.28 -6.04 -14.33
CA ALA A 254 15.21 -6.76 -15.61
C ALA A 254 13.82 -7.36 -15.85
N ALA A 255 13.24 -8.01 -14.84
CA ALA A 255 11.90 -8.56 -14.93
C ALA A 255 10.82 -7.47 -15.13
N ALA A 256 10.96 -6.33 -14.45
CA ALA A 256 10.03 -5.21 -14.60
C ALA A 256 10.05 -4.64 -16.03
N LEU A 257 11.23 -4.51 -16.65
CA LEU A 257 11.35 -4.05 -18.04
C LEU A 257 10.67 -5.02 -19.00
N GLN A 258 10.93 -6.32 -18.87
CA GLN A 258 10.32 -7.35 -19.72
C GLN A 258 8.79 -7.38 -19.57
N LEU A 259 8.28 -7.29 -18.33
CA LEU A 259 6.84 -7.27 -18.07
C LEU A 259 6.16 -6.01 -18.60
N ALA A 260 6.83 -4.85 -18.51
CA ALA A 260 6.31 -3.60 -19.04
C ALA A 260 6.25 -3.60 -20.59
N ASP A 261 7.26 -4.16 -21.24
CA ASP A 261 7.29 -4.32 -22.71
C ASP A 261 6.18 -5.26 -23.20
N SER A 262 6.00 -6.38 -22.52
CA SER A 262 4.96 -7.36 -22.85
C SER A 262 3.54 -6.90 -22.54
N ASN A 263 3.37 -5.94 -21.63
CA ASN A 263 2.08 -5.46 -21.13
C ASN A 263 2.04 -3.92 -21.06
N PRO A 264 2.07 -3.21 -22.19
CA PRO A 264 2.26 -1.74 -22.23
C PRO A 264 1.15 -0.93 -21.57
N TRP A 265 -0.01 -1.53 -21.33
CA TRP A 265 -1.15 -0.89 -20.64
C TRP A 265 -1.13 -1.06 -19.13
N TRP A 266 -0.26 -1.92 -18.61
CA TRP A 266 -0.14 -2.13 -17.18
C TRP A 266 0.78 -1.08 -16.55
N TRP A 267 0.58 -0.85 -15.27
CA TRP A 267 1.57 -0.15 -14.45
C TRP A 267 2.52 -1.20 -13.88
N VAL A 268 3.78 -1.16 -14.30
CA VAL A 268 4.82 -2.09 -13.85
C VAL A 268 5.98 -1.29 -13.29
N LYS A 269 6.43 -1.62 -12.08
CA LYS A 269 7.57 -0.99 -11.42
C LYS A 269 8.37 -2.01 -10.64
N SER A 270 9.70 -1.94 -10.77
CA SER A 270 10.57 -2.53 -9.75
C SER A 270 10.58 -1.65 -8.50
N ALA A 271 10.70 -2.26 -7.35
CA ALA A 271 10.68 -1.59 -6.06
C ALA A 271 11.58 -2.30 -5.05
N SER A 272 12.01 -1.55 -4.05
CA SER A 272 12.67 -2.11 -2.86
C SER A 272 11.96 -1.61 -1.61
N THR A 273 11.94 -2.44 -0.56
CA THR A 273 11.38 -2.01 0.72
C THR A 273 12.22 -0.88 1.32
N LEU A 274 11.52 0.07 1.93
CA LEU A 274 12.17 1.11 2.73
C LEU A 274 12.70 0.51 4.04
N PRO A 275 13.81 1.01 4.57
CA PRO A 275 14.33 0.57 5.87
C PRO A 275 13.34 0.86 6.98
N GLY A 276 13.36 0.02 8.03
CA GLY A 276 12.53 0.14 9.22
C GLY A 276 12.95 1.26 10.19
#